data_0c4ebed0c0f8c06ad36aa7f17aa451c0
#
_entry.id   0c4ebed0c0f8c06ad36aa7f17aa451c0
#
_cell.length_a   1.000
_cell.length_b   1.000
_cell.length_c   1.000
_cell.angle_alpha   90.00
_cell.angle_beta   90.00
_cell.angle_gamma   90.00
#
_symmetry.space_group_name_H-M   'P 1'
#
loop_
_entity.id
_entity.type
_entity.pdbx_description
1 polymer ?
#
loop_
_entity_poly.entity_id
_entity_poly.type
_entity_poly.pdbx_seq_one_letter_code
_entity_poly.pdbx_strand_id
1 'polypeptide(L)'
;MIDHHTFAPGCSSDKEHYFDPQQLSKHLTGYTGETCCTYNMLKLSRHLFCWTGDAKVADYYERALYNHILGQQDPETGMVSYFLPLLSGSHKVYSTRENSFWCCVGSGFENHAKYGEAIYYHNDQGIYVNLFIPSEVNWKAKGITLRQETAFPAEENTALTIQTDKPVTTTIYLRYPSWSKNVKVNVNGKKVSVKQKPGSYIPVTRQWKDGDRIEANYPMSLQLETTPDNPQKGALLYGPLVLAGESGTEGMQSPAPFSDPALYNDYYTYNYHIPAELNTTLQIDRKHPGHSLQRTGEELIFKTSQGNVLRPLYDLHHQRYVVYWDLSFTSCRPADNRQAAYDFTPLDSIVTSWMNKGYYPGASICVVRDDSVIFQKNYKNFTPDTKVYVASAGKWVAAAVIGAVVDCTELDWNDSVKKWIPEFKNDIKGMITLRQLLSHTSGVRPYLPEPRVDNYNHLDSAVMEILPLDTVFTPGTRFEYGGLAMQIAGRMAEKAMNKEFEELFQELIARPLRMKNSHFTPVNTDGGHAPMLGGGLCTTLHDYMRFLDMIYHNGVFEEKQLLKPETIHEMQANQVGNAEVHPGEYVERALKKYHTGIYGLGEWRELIDEATGEAYQISSPG
;
A
#
# COMPACT_ATOMS: atom_id res chain seq x y z
N MET A 1 12.53 -9.70 -18.81
CA MET A 1 13.72 -9.10 -18.14
C MET A 1 13.29 -7.98 -17.20
N ILE A 2 12.80 -6.84 -17.71
CA ILE A 2 12.45 -5.66 -16.88
C ILE A 2 11.52 -6.03 -15.70
N ASP A 3 10.48 -6.81 -15.94
CA ASP A 3 9.46 -7.12 -14.90
C ASP A 3 9.85 -8.24 -13.92
N HIS A 4 10.88 -9.04 -14.21
CA HIS A 4 11.12 -10.30 -13.48
C HIS A 4 12.53 -10.46 -12.93
N HIS A 5 13.49 -9.66 -13.40
CA HIS A 5 14.90 -9.79 -13.03
C HIS A 5 15.55 -8.47 -12.64
N THR A 6 14.79 -7.35 -12.67
CA THR A 6 15.37 -6.03 -12.42
C THR A 6 15.27 -5.65 -10.96
N PHE A 7 16.41 -5.37 -10.35
CA PHE A 7 16.50 -4.76 -9.02
C PHE A 7 16.15 -3.27 -9.07
N ALA A 8 15.82 -2.69 -7.93
CA ALA A 8 15.45 -1.28 -7.83
C ALA A 8 16.42 -0.31 -8.54
N PRO A 9 17.75 -0.49 -8.52
CA PRO A 9 18.67 0.36 -9.28
C PRO A 9 18.65 0.17 -10.80
N GLY A 10 17.86 -0.77 -11.33
CA GLY A 10 17.79 -1.05 -12.77
C GLY A 10 18.77 -2.12 -13.28
N CYS A 11 19.62 -2.66 -12.44
CA CYS A 11 20.48 -3.81 -12.77
C CYS A 11 19.71 -5.13 -12.67
N SER A 12 20.24 -6.21 -13.27
CA SER A 12 19.48 -7.47 -13.43
C SER A 12 20.32 -8.76 -13.37
N SER A 13 21.54 -8.70 -12.88
CA SER A 13 22.42 -9.87 -12.77
C SER A 13 22.97 -10.07 -11.36
N ASP A 14 23.32 -11.30 -11.03
CA ASP A 14 24.10 -11.68 -9.87
C ASP A 14 25.23 -12.60 -10.33
N LYS A 15 26.49 -12.31 -9.97
CA LYS A 15 27.67 -13.04 -10.45
C LYS A 15 27.71 -13.18 -11.97
N GLU A 16 27.38 -12.10 -12.69
CA GLU A 16 27.32 -12.04 -14.17
C GLU A 16 26.22 -12.88 -14.83
N HIS A 17 25.38 -13.55 -14.03
CA HIS A 17 24.36 -14.46 -14.54
C HIS A 17 22.94 -13.96 -14.23
N TYR A 18 22.00 -14.38 -15.07
CA TYR A 18 20.58 -14.27 -14.76
C TYR A 18 20.15 -15.48 -13.91
N PHE A 19 19.20 -15.27 -13.07
CA PHE A 19 18.64 -16.24 -12.13
C PHE A 19 17.16 -16.48 -12.43
N ASP A 20 16.50 -17.34 -11.66
CA ASP A 20 15.08 -17.61 -11.82
C ASP A 20 14.24 -16.34 -11.67
N PRO A 21 13.18 -16.17 -12.48
CA PRO A 21 12.33 -14.98 -12.42
C PRO A 21 11.76 -14.72 -11.03
N GLN A 22 11.69 -13.45 -10.63
CA GLN A 22 11.07 -12.99 -9.39
C GLN A 22 11.72 -13.50 -8.09
N GLN A 23 12.97 -13.96 -8.10
CA GLN A 23 13.71 -14.38 -6.91
C GLN A 23 14.77 -13.36 -6.47
N LEU A 24 14.40 -12.06 -6.47
CA LEU A 24 15.35 -10.97 -6.26
C LEU A 24 15.99 -11.00 -4.87
N SER A 25 15.24 -11.30 -3.80
CA SER A 25 15.77 -11.23 -2.42
C SER A 25 16.90 -12.23 -2.17
N LYS A 26 16.95 -13.33 -2.91
CA LYS A 26 17.99 -14.36 -2.81
C LYS A 26 19.31 -13.97 -3.50
N HIS A 27 19.23 -12.92 -4.33
CA HIS A 27 20.34 -12.46 -5.17
C HIS A 27 20.85 -11.06 -4.81
N LEU A 28 20.55 -10.60 -3.59
CA LEU A 28 21.13 -9.37 -3.02
C LEU A 28 22.50 -9.67 -2.46
N THR A 29 23.51 -9.68 -3.32
CA THR A 29 24.88 -10.11 -2.98
C THR A 29 25.89 -8.98 -3.19
N GLY A 30 27.15 -9.24 -2.84
CA GLY A 30 28.27 -8.36 -3.17
C GLY A 30 28.62 -8.34 -4.68
N TYR A 31 28.01 -9.23 -5.46
CA TYR A 31 28.23 -9.41 -6.89
C TYR A 31 27.02 -9.04 -7.74
N THR A 32 26.06 -8.33 -7.16
CA THR A 32 24.85 -7.90 -7.86
C THR A 32 25.20 -6.81 -8.86
N GLY A 33 24.49 -6.80 -9.98
CA GLY A 33 24.50 -5.69 -10.92
C GLY A 33 25.82 -5.50 -11.66
N GLU A 34 26.21 -6.45 -12.50
CA GLU A 34 27.31 -6.25 -13.41
C GLU A 34 27.04 -5.06 -14.36
N THR A 35 27.99 -4.15 -14.45
CA THR A 35 27.86 -2.92 -15.27
C THR A 35 27.70 -3.23 -16.76
N CYS A 36 28.41 -4.22 -17.30
CA CYS A 36 28.27 -4.64 -18.71
C CYS A 36 26.86 -5.14 -19.00
N CYS A 37 26.26 -5.88 -18.08
CA CYS A 37 24.90 -6.38 -18.22
C CYS A 37 23.89 -5.21 -18.35
N THR A 38 23.97 -4.22 -17.45
CA THR A 38 23.10 -3.04 -17.50
C THR A 38 23.37 -2.18 -18.74
N TYR A 39 24.63 -2.01 -19.13
CA TYR A 39 25.00 -1.33 -20.37
C TYR A 39 24.32 -1.95 -21.61
N ASN A 40 24.38 -3.29 -21.74
CA ASN A 40 23.73 -3.98 -22.84
C ASN A 40 22.20 -3.92 -22.77
N MET A 41 21.63 -3.93 -21.57
CA MET A 41 20.18 -3.71 -21.37
C MET A 41 19.75 -2.31 -21.82
N LEU A 42 20.56 -1.27 -21.59
CA LEU A 42 20.27 0.08 -22.10
C LEU A 42 20.36 0.15 -23.62
N LYS A 43 21.33 -0.51 -24.25
CA LYS A 43 21.41 -0.64 -25.73
C LYS A 43 20.18 -1.33 -26.28
N LEU A 44 19.77 -2.46 -25.69
CA LEU A 44 18.55 -3.17 -26.08
C LEU A 44 17.29 -2.29 -25.90
N SER A 45 17.21 -1.57 -24.79
CA SER A 45 16.08 -0.66 -24.52
C SER A 45 15.92 0.43 -25.58
N ARG A 46 17.02 0.98 -26.09
CA ARG A 46 16.99 1.94 -27.20
C ARG A 46 16.35 1.33 -28.45
N HIS A 47 16.73 0.11 -28.84
CA HIS A 47 16.14 -0.59 -29.98
C HIS A 47 14.67 -0.89 -29.74
N LEU A 48 14.31 -1.40 -28.55
CA LEU A 48 12.92 -1.68 -28.20
C LEU A 48 12.07 -0.40 -28.25
N PHE A 49 12.60 0.72 -27.75
CA PHE A 49 11.90 1.99 -27.84
C PHE A 49 11.66 2.43 -29.29
N CYS A 50 12.67 2.31 -30.15
CA CYS A 50 12.52 2.61 -31.58
C CYS A 50 11.41 1.78 -32.26
N TRP A 51 11.19 0.54 -31.80
CA TRP A 51 10.18 -0.35 -32.37
C TRP A 51 8.79 -0.14 -31.78
N THR A 52 8.69 0.21 -30.52
CA THR A 52 7.43 0.21 -29.77
C THR A 52 6.92 1.60 -29.38
N GLY A 53 7.81 2.55 -29.16
CA GLY A 53 7.48 3.86 -28.56
C GLY A 53 6.95 3.75 -27.12
N ASP A 54 7.19 2.63 -26.43
CA ASP A 54 6.63 2.36 -25.12
C ASP A 54 7.36 3.14 -24.01
N ALA A 55 6.59 3.97 -23.29
CA ALA A 55 7.11 4.77 -22.18
C ALA A 55 7.71 3.93 -21.04
N LYS A 56 7.27 2.68 -20.86
CA LYS A 56 7.84 1.75 -19.87
C LYS A 56 9.32 1.45 -20.14
N VAL A 57 9.69 1.36 -21.40
CA VAL A 57 11.09 1.16 -21.79
C VAL A 57 11.94 2.38 -21.47
N ALA A 58 11.38 3.58 -21.66
CA ALA A 58 12.06 4.83 -21.28
C ALA A 58 12.16 5.01 -19.76
N ASP A 59 11.16 4.59 -19.00
CA ASP A 59 11.19 4.59 -17.53
C ASP A 59 12.29 3.66 -16.99
N TYR A 60 12.42 2.45 -17.58
CA TYR A 60 13.52 1.53 -17.22
C TYR A 60 14.88 2.14 -17.56
N TYR A 61 15.02 2.74 -18.74
CA TYR A 61 16.26 3.38 -19.17
C TYR A 61 16.68 4.47 -18.19
N GLU A 62 15.77 5.37 -17.82
CA GLU A 62 16.03 6.43 -16.85
C GLU A 62 16.46 5.89 -15.49
N ARG A 63 15.73 4.89 -14.97
CA ARG A 63 16.04 4.25 -13.69
C ARG A 63 17.45 3.67 -13.67
N ALA A 64 17.79 2.87 -14.66
CA ALA A 64 19.12 2.24 -14.76
C ALA A 64 20.24 3.26 -15.00
N LEU A 65 19.96 4.30 -15.79
CA LEU A 65 20.92 5.36 -16.08
C LEU A 65 21.32 6.12 -14.80
N TYR A 66 20.35 6.60 -14.02
CA TYR A 66 20.67 7.35 -12.80
C TYR A 66 21.23 6.45 -11.69
N ASN A 67 20.61 5.33 -11.40
CA ASN A 67 20.94 4.59 -10.19
C ASN A 67 22.08 3.61 -10.33
N HIS A 68 22.33 3.08 -11.53
CA HIS A 68 23.46 2.19 -11.77
C HIS A 68 24.56 2.87 -12.57
N ILE A 69 24.27 3.30 -13.80
CA ILE A 69 25.32 3.78 -14.72
C ILE A 69 26.02 5.04 -14.19
N LEU A 70 25.25 6.04 -13.75
CA LEU A 70 25.84 7.23 -13.12
C LEU A 70 26.53 6.88 -11.80
N GLY A 71 25.91 6.02 -11.00
CA GLY A 71 26.41 5.64 -9.69
C GLY A 71 27.62 4.72 -9.69
N GLN A 72 28.02 4.14 -10.83
CA GLN A 72 29.19 3.25 -10.92
C GLN A 72 30.53 3.99 -11.03
N GLN A 73 30.54 5.24 -11.46
CA GLN A 73 31.77 6.01 -11.62
C GLN A 73 32.10 6.76 -10.34
N ASP A 74 33.33 6.64 -9.91
CA ASP A 74 33.91 7.45 -8.84
C ASP A 74 34.05 8.91 -9.31
N PRO A 75 33.35 9.87 -8.69
CA PRO A 75 33.42 11.27 -9.11
C PRO A 75 34.80 11.93 -8.88
N GLU A 76 35.62 11.37 -7.98
CA GLU A 76 36.94 11.92 -7.66
C GLU A 76 38.02 11.44 -8.63
N THR A 77 37.98 10.17 -9.00
CA THR A 77 39.08 9.54 -9.78
C THR A 77 38.65 9.22 -11.22
N GLY A 78 37.37 9.17 -11.52
CA GLY A 78 36.82 8.72 -12.79
C GLY A 78 36.85 7.19 -12.97
N MET A 79 37.34 6.44 -11.98
CA MET A 79 37.39 4.98 -12.03
C MET A 79 35.96 4.40 -11.91
N VAL A 80 35.79 3.17 -12.35
CA VAL A 80 34.46 2.53 -12.45
C VAL A 80 34.38 1.26 -11.63
N SER A 81 33.19 0.97 -11.12
CA SER A 81 32.91 -0.29 -10.42
C SER A 81 32.48 -1.39 -11.40
N TYR A 82 32.88 -2.63 -11.12
CA TYR A 82 32.42 -3.80 -11.88
C TYR A 82 30.99 -4.15 -11.53
N PHE A 83 30.72 -4.35 -10.24
CA PHE A 83 29.42 -4.62 -9.69
C PHE A 83 28.84 -3.40 -8.95
N LEU A 84 27.53 -3.34 -8.88
CA LEU A 84 26.79 -2.53 -7.95
C LEU A 84 26.28 -3.45 -6.82
N PRO A 85 27.03 -3.64 -5.72
CA PRO A 85 26.68 -4.56 -4.66
C PRO A 85 25.35 -4.17 -4.00
N LEU A 86 24.44 -5.14 -3.83
CA LEU A 86 23.15 -4.92 -3.17
C LEU A 86 23.03 -5.69 -1.84
N LEU A 87 24.07 -6.41 -1.43
CA LEU A 87 24.18 -6.93 -0.07
C LEU A 87 24.29 -5.76 0.90
N SER A 88 23.39 -5.69 1.88
CA SER A 88 23.37 -4.59 2.85
C SER A 88 24.71 -4.41 3.56
N GLY A 89 25.23 -3.19 3.58
CA GLY A 89 26.53 -2.87 4.14
C GLY A 89 27.74 -3.07 3.21
N SER A 90 27.50 -3.49 1.98
CA SER A 90 28.54 -3.47 0.93
C SER A 90 28.93 -2.04 0.56
N HIS A 91 30.00 -1.91 -0.20
CA HIS A 91 30.44 -0.65 -0.79
C HIS A 91 30.89 -0.88 -2.23
N LYS A 92 30.94 0.19 -3.03
CA LYS A 92 31.46 0.14 -4.40
C LYS A 92 32.96 -0.05 -4.37
N VAL A 93 33.46 -0.97 -5.19
CA VAL A 93 34.90 -1.21 -5.41
C VAL A 93 35.26 -0.73 -6.80
N TYR A 94 36.15 0.21 -6.90
CA TYR A 94 36.50 0.86 -8.16
C TYR A 94 37.72 0.21 -8.79
N SER A 95 37.83 0.31 -10.12
CA SER A 95 38.96 -0.09 -10.89
C SER A 95 40.21 0.70 -10.48
N THR A 96 41.37 0.10 -10.69
CA THR A 96 42.64 0.78 -10.56
C THR A 96 43.02 1.48 -11.88
N ARG A 97 43.84 2.49 -11.82
CA ARG A 97 44.20 3.30 -12.98
C ARG A 97 44.96 2.50 -14.07
N GLU A 98 45.79 1.54 -13.66
CA GLU A 98 46.76 0.90 -14.55
C GLU A 98 46.61 -0.62 -14.64
N ASN A 99 45.87 -1.27 -13.72
CA ASN A 99 45.92 -2.73 -13.59
C ASN A 99 44.55 -3.41 -13.70
N SER A 100 43.44 -2.66 -13.86
CA SER A 100 42.12 -3.24 -14.03
C SER A 100 41.74 -3.33 -15.50
N PHE A 101 41.83 -4.54 -16.06
CA PHE A 101 41.47 -4.82 -17.46
C PHE A 101 40.12 -5.55 -17.52
N TRP A 102 39.16 -5.04 -16.81
CA TRP A 102 37.81 -5.62 -16.76
C TRP A 102 36.99 -5.21 -17.98
N CYS A 103 36.08 -6.09 -18.42
CA CYS A 103 35.08 -5.73 -19.42
C CYS A 103 34.28 -4.49 -19.03
N CYS A 104 33.96 -4.34 -17.73
CA CYS A 104 33.23 -3.20 -17.20
C CYS A 104 33.99 -1.88 -17.19
N VAL A 105 35.31 -1.87 -17.31
CA VAL A 105 36.09 -0.64 -17.58
C VAL A 105 35.79 -0.14 -18.99
N GLY A 106 35.72 -1.06 -19.97
CA GLY A 106 35.34 -0.71 -21.34
C GLY A 106 33.91 -0.21 -21.47
N SER A 107 32.96 -0.94 -20.94
CA SER A 107 31.54 -0.51 -20.95
C SER A 107 31.31 0.75 -20.11
N GLY A 108 32.01 0.91 -18.99
CA GLY A 108 31.99 2.11 -18.17
C GLY A 108 32.46 3.34 -18.94
N PHE A 109 33.53 3.21 -19.71
CA PHE A 109 34.03 4.26 -20.57
C PHE A 109 33.01 4.66 -21.65
N GLU A 110 32.37 3.68 -22.30
CA GLU A 110 31.33 3.93 -23.29
C GLU A 110 30.06 4.52 -22.70
N ASN A 111 29.64 4.09 -21.51
CA ASN A 111 28.42 4.51 -20.85
C ASN A 111 28.33 6.04 -20.73
N HIS A 112 29.41 6.66 -20.24
CA HIS A 112 29.41 8.10 -19.98
C HIS A 112 29.44 8.94 -21.28
N ALA A 113 29.93 8.37 -22.39
CA ALA A 113 29.87 9.00 -23.70
C ALA A 113 28.45 8.95 -24.33
N LYS A 114 27.51 8.15 -23.80
CA LYS A 114 26.21 7.85 -24.43
C LYS A 114 25.01 8.50 -23.77
N TYR A 115 25.18 9.35 -22.77
CA TYR A 115 24.06 9.99 -22.07
C TYR A 115 23.10 10.74 -23.00
N GLY A 116 23.62 11.32 -24.09
CA GLY A 116 22.81 12.04 -25.07
C GLY A 116 21.93 11.18 -25.98
N GLU A 117 22.26 9.88 -26.11
CA GLU A 117 21.66 9.03 -27.16
C GLU A 117 20.17 8.70 -26.96
N ALA A 118 19.64 8.80 -25.75
CA ALA A 118 18.29 8.41 -25.41
C ALA A 118 17.40 9.58 -24.93
N ILE A 119 17.88 10.82 -25.03
CA ILE A 119 17.12 12.00 -24.59
C ILE A 119 15.94 12.23 -25.54
N TYR A 120 16.19 12.16 -26.85
CA TYR A 120 15.20 12.45 -27.88
C TYR A 120 15.06 11.33 -28.89
N TYR A 121 13.83 11.10 -29.32
CA TYR A 121 13.50 10.25 -30.46
C TYR A 121 12.49 10.96 -31.37
N HIS A 122 12.37 10.56 -32.60
CA HIS A 122 11.38 11.13 -33.51
C HIS A 122 10.80 10.09 -34.48
N ASN A 123 9.63 10.38 -34.97
CA ASN A 123 9.01 9.73 -36.12
C ASN A 123 8.41 10.81 -37.06
N ASP A 124 7.66 10.40 -38.06
CA ASP A 124 7.05 11.34 -38.99
C ASP A 124 6.06 12.31 -38.36
N GLN A 125 5.45 11.93 -37.24
CA GLN A 125 4.41 12.71 -36.54
C GLN A 125 4.99 13.72 -35.55
N GLY A 126 6.15 13.43 -34.93
CA GLY A 126 6.66 14.30 -33.90
C GLY A 126 7.96 13.84 -33.25
N ILE A 127 8.38 14.59 -32.24
CA ILE A 127 9.57 14.33 -31.43
C ILE A 127 9.17 13.92 -30.02
N TYR A 128 9.82 12.90 -29.48
CA TYR A 128 9.66 12.37 -28.14
C TYR A 128 10.76 12.89 -27.24
N VAL A 129 10.40 13.41 -26.07
CA VAL A 129 11.32 13.85 -25.02
C VAL A 129 11.29 12.79 -23.91
N ASN A 130 12.31 11.94 -23.85
CA ASN A 130 12.35 10.79 -22.96
C ASN A 130 13.07 11.04 -21.65
N LEU A 131 14.21 11.75 -21.68
CA LEU A 131 15.00 12.05 -20.50
C LEU A 131 15.02 13.55 -20.22
N PHE A 132 14.99 13.88 -18.94
CA PHE A 132 15.02 15.28 -18.50
C PHE A 132 16.46 15.68 -18.18
N ILE A 133 17.26 15.89 -19.24
CA ILE A 133 18.69 16.23 -19.15
C ILE A 133 18.93 17.53 -19.92
N PRO A 134 19.64 18.51 -19.35
CA PRO A 134 19.97 19.75 -20.07
C PRO A 134 20.66 19.45 -21.41
N SER A 135 20.06 19.89 -22.50
CA SER A 135 20.50 19.47 -23.83
C SER A 135 19.85 20.29 -24.94
N GLU A 136 20.41 20.18 -26.12
CA GLU A 136 19.86 20.76 -27.34
C GLU A 136 19.85 19.71 -28.45
N VAL A 137 18.75 19.62 -29.18
CA VAL A 137 18.61 18.77 -30.34
C VAL A 137 18.15 19.57 -31.55
N ASN A 138 18.90 19.44 -32.65
CA ASN A 138 18.53 20.04 -33.92
C ASN A 138 17.88 18.98 -34.83
N TRP A 139 16.55 19.07 -34.99
CA TRP A 139 15.78 18.22 -35.91
C TRP A 139 15.74 18.85 -37.31
N LYS A 140 16.85 18.68 -38.05
CA LYS A 140 17.07 19.31 -39.36
C LYS A 140 15.94 19.06 -40.36
N ALA A 141 15.37 17.84 -40.37
CA ALA A 141 14.30 17.47 -41.30
C ALA A 141 13.02 18.31 -41.12
N LYS A 142 12.80 18.87 -39.93
CA LYS A 142 11.65 19.75 -39.64
C LYS A 142 12.06 21.22 -39.44
N GLY A 143 13.33 21.54 -39.48
CA GLY A 143 13.83 22.90 -39.23
C GLY A 143 13.51 23.40 -37.81
N ILE A 144 13.57 22.52 -36.81
CA ILE A 144 13.32 22.83 -35.41
C ILE A 144 14.54 22.47 -34.59
N THR A 145 14.94 23.36 -33.69
CA THR A 145 15.84 23.09 -32.58
C THR A 145 15.06 23.14 -31.28
N LEU A 146 15.18 22.10 -30.44
CA LEU A 146 14.65 22.07 -29.08
C LEU A 146 15.80 22.21 -28.10
N ARG A 147 15.72 23.21 -27.23
CA ARG A 147 16.62 23.39 -26.10
C ARG A 147 15.91 23.04 -24.80
N GLN A 148 16.43 22.05 -24.08
CA GLN A 148 15.93 21.62 -22.79
C GLN A 148 16.75 22.22 -21.66
N GLU A 149 16.06 22.90 -20.74
CA GLU A 149 16.62 23.49 -19.53
C GLU A 149 15.95 22.82 -18.32
N THR A 150 16.78 22.25 -17.43
CA THR A 150 16.29 21.53 -16.26
C THR A 150 17.42 21.36 -15.25
N ALA A 151 17.08 21.31 -13.97
CA ALA A 151 17.95 20.85 -12.89
C ALA A 151 17.50 19.47 -12.37
N PHE A 152 16.71 18.73 -13.17
CA PHE A 152 16.29 17.38 -12.82
C PHE A 152 17.52 16.44 -12.66
N PRO A 153 17.56 15.59 -11.62
CA PRO A 153 16.52 15.26 -10.70
C PRO A 153 16.51 16.07 -9.37
N ALA A 154 17.35 17.08 -9.22
CA ALA A 154 17.33 17.93 -8.03
C ALA A 154 16.04 18.76 -7.94
N GLU A 155 15.50 19.17 -9.09
CA GLU A 155 14.22 19.87 -9.23
C GLU A 155 13.23 19.07 -10.09
N GLU A 156 11.95 19.31 -9.86
CA GLU A 156 10.85 18.60 -10.55
C GLU A 156 10.44 19.26 -11.88
N ASN A 157 11.12 20.33 -12.28
CA ASN A 157 10.74 21.12 -13.43
C ASN A 157 11.68 20.88 -14.62
N THR A 158 11.09 20.91 -15.83
CA THR A 158 11.84 20.99 -17.08
C THR A 158 11.16 21.99 -18.02
N ALA A 159 11.95 22.67 -18.83
CA ALA A 159 11.47 23.59 -19.84
C ALA A 159 12.09 23.28 -21.21
N LEU A 160 11.30 23.38 -22.25
CA LEU A 160 11.72 23.22 -23.65
C LEU A 160 11.47 24.53 -24.37
N THR A 161 12.52 25.12 -24.93
CA THR A 161 12.43 26.28 -25.82
C THR A 161 12.57 25.84 -27.25
N ILE A 162 11.66 26.29 -28.11
CA ILE A 162 11.62 26.00 -29.54
C ILE A 162 12.30 27.12 -30.30
N GLN A 163 13.21 26.76 -31.21
CA GLN A 163 13.85 27.67 -32.16
C GLN A 163 13.54 27.19 -33.57
N THR A 164 13.07 28.08 -34.41
CA THR A 164 12.72 27.75 -35.83
C THR A 164 12.66 29.01 -36.68
N ASP A 165 13.16 28.93 -37.89
CA ASP A 165 13.12 30.03 -38.88
C ASP A 165 11.70 30.27 -39.43
N LYS A 166 10.84 29.27 -39.42
CA LYS A 166 9.46 29.28 -39.93
C LYS A 166 8.52 28.55 -39.01
N PRO A 167 7.27 29.00 -38.88
CA PRO A 167 6.28 28.24 -38.11
C PRO A 167 6.14 26.80 -38.61
N VAL A 168 6.28 25.83 -37.72
CA VAL A 168 6.24 24.39 -38.05
C VAL A 168 5.17 23.67 -37.23
N THR A 169 4.28 22.97 -37.93
CA THR A 169 3.27 22.14 -37.27
C THR A 169 3.82 20.76 -37.02
N THR A 170 3.92 20.39 -35.75
CA THR A 170 4.38 19.06 -35.31
C THR A 170 3.93 18.79 -33.88
N THR A 171 4.04 17.54 -33.46
CA THR A 171 3.75 17.13 -32.07
C THR A 171 5.04 16.99 -31.29
N ILE A 172 5.08 17.55 -30.07
CA ILE A 172 6.10 17.26 -29.08
C ILE A 172 5.46 16.33 -28.04
N TYR A 173 5.97 15.11 -27.93
CA TYR A 173 5.53 14.09 -27.00
C TYR A 173 6.39 14.17 -25.75
N LEU A 174 5.83 14.67 -24.65
CA LEU A 174 6.51 14.69 -23.35
C LEU A 174 6.27 13.36 -22.65
N ARG A 175 7.31 12.68 -22.21
CA ARG A 175 7.13 11.47 -21.41
C ARG A 175 6.37 11.81 -20.12
N TYR A 176 5.37 11.01 -19.79
CA TYR A 176 4.69 11.00 -18.51
C TYR A 176 5.18 9.79 -17.73
N PRO A 177 6.23 9.95 -16.88
CA PRO A 177 6.83 8.83 -16.18
C PRO A 177 5.85 8.09 -15.28
N SER A 178 6.03 6.78 -15.10
CA SER A 178 5.19 5.97 -14.21
C SER A 178 5.28 6.37 -12.75
N TRP A 179 6.43 6.90 -12.32
CA TRP A 179 6.68 7.34 -10.95
C TRP A 179 6.06 8.71 -10.62
N SER A 180 5.64 9.51 -11.61
CA SER A 180 5.07 10.84 -11.37
C SER A 180 3.56 10.81 -11.40
N LYS A 181 2.92 11.53 -10.49
CA LYS A 181 1.46 11.73 -10.46
C LYS A 181 1.16 13.21 -10.65
N ASN A 182 0.04 13.53 -11.36
CA ASN A 182 -0.44 14.91 -11.52
C ASN A 182 0.55 15.84 -12.25
N VAL A 183 1.18 15.36 -13.32
CA VAL A 183 2.05 16.17 -14.18
C VAL A 183 1.30 17.41 -14.68
N LYS A 184 1.95 18.57 -14.60
CA LYS A 184 1.40 19.84 -15.07
C LYS A 184 2.21 20.32 -16.27
N VAL A 185 1.54 20.74 -17.33
CA VAL A 185 2.19 21.27 -18.54
C VAL A 185 1.60 22.63 -18.89
N ASN A 186 2.47 23.58 -19.16
CA ASN A 186 2.12 24.89 -19.68
C ASN A 186 2.81 25.13 -21.04
N VAL A 187 2.17 25.87 -21.93
CA VAL A 187 2.77 26.34 -23.18
C VAL A 187 2.58 27.84 -23.23
N ASN A 188 3.69 28.59 -23.27
CA ASN A 188 3.69 30.06 -23.21
C ASN A 188 2.84 30.61 -22.06
N GLY A 189 3.01 30.02 -20.86
CA GLY A 189 2.27 30.36 -19.64
C GLY A 189 0.81 29.88 -19.59
N LYS A 190 0.30 29.23 -20.63
CA LYS A 190 -1.09 28.72 -20.67
C LYS A 190 -1.11 27.22 -20.35
N LYS A 191 -1.96 26.84 -19.40
CA LYS A 191 -2.13 25.44 -18.98
C LYS A 191 -2.66 24.57 -20.12
N VAL A 192 -2.01 23.41 -20.32
CA VAL A 192 -2.44 22.34 -21.20
C VAL A 192 -3.20 21.30 -20.39
N SER A 193 -4.34 20.82 -20.90
CA SER A 193 -5.09 19.73 -20.26
C SER A 193 -4.37 18.41 -20.49
N VAL A 194 -3.90 17.79 -19.42
CA VAL A 194 -3.27 16.47 -19.43
C VAL A 194 -4.35 15.42 -19.16
N LYS A 195 -4.65 14.59 -20.16
CA LYS A 195 -5.64 13.49 -20.08
C LYS A 195 -4.98 12.12 -19.98
N GLN A 196 -3.70 12.07 -20.17
CA GLN A 196 -2.89 10.86 -20.19
C GLN A 196 -2.64 10.35 -18.77
N LYS A 197 -2.35 9.05 -18.67
CA LYS A 197 -1.99 8.38 -17.40
C LYS A 197 -0.47 8.26 -17.27
N PRO A 198 0.07 8.11 -16.04
CA PRO A 198 1.47 7.75 -15.84
C PRO A 198 1.88 6.53 -16.68
N GLY A 199 3.13 6.48 -17.12
CA GLY A 199 3.65 5.45 -18.03
C GLY A 199 3.22 5.63 -19.49
N SER A 200 3.03 6.87 -19.96
CA SER A 200 2.62 7.19 -21.33
C SER A 200 3.30 8.47 -21.85
N TYR A 201 2.77 9.06 -22.92
CA TYR A 201 3.23 10.34 -23.45
C TYR A 201 2.11 11.37 -23.51
N ILE A 202 2.44 12.61 -23.16
CA ILE A 202 1.56 13.78 -23.27
C ILE A 202 1.83 14.44 -24.64
N PRO A 203 0.91 14.33 -25.61
CA PRO A 203 1.08 14.96 -26.92
C PRO A 203 0.72 16.45 -26.84
N VAL A 204 1.64 17.30 -27.27
CA VAL A 204 1.41 18.73 -27.44
C VAL A 204 1.53 19.07 -28.93
N THR A 205 0.39 19.09 -29.62
CA THR A 205 0.31 19.35 -31.07
C THR A 205 -0.08 20.78 -31.34
N ARG A 206 0.74 21.53 -32.07
CA ARG A 206 0.43 22.89 -32.50
C ARG A 206 1.36 23.36 -33.63
N GLN A 207 1.10 24.53 -34.17
CA GLN A 207 2.05 25.27 -35.00
C GLN A 207 3.04 25.99 -34.08
N TRP A 208 4.28 25.53 -34.06
CA TRP A 208 5.37 26.07 -33.22
C TRP A 208 5.99 27.28 -33.92
N LYS A 209 6.33 28.28 -33.13
CA LYS A 209 7.02 29.48 -33.56
C LYS A 209 8.32 29.63 -32.78
N ASP A 210 9.24 30.42 -33.33
CA ASP A 210 10.47 30.75 -32.63
C ASP A 210 10.19 31.40 -31.26
N GLY A 211 10.90 30.94 -30.23
CA GLY A 211 10.73 31.36 -28.86
C GLY A 211 9.54 30.72 -28.12
N ASP A 212 8.73 29.86 -28.75
CA ASP A 212 7.69 29.12 -28.02
C ASP A 212 8.33 28.26 -26.92
N ARG A 213 7.67 28.20 -25.74
CA ARG A 213 8.20 27.52 -24.56
C ARG A 213 7.17 26.56 -23.96
N ILE A 214 7.61 25.35 -23.67
CA ILE A 214 6.87 24.36 -22.90
C ILE A 214 7.51 24.30 -21.51
N GLU A 215 6.71 24.32 -20.48
CA GLU A 215 7.13 24.09 -19.09
C GLU A 215 6.35 22.90 -18.53
N ALA A 216 7.05 21.94 -17.99
CA ALA A 216 6.46 20.75 -17.39
C ALA A 216 6.99 20.55 -15.97
N ASN A 217 6.08 20.24 -15.05
CA ASN A 217 6.40 19.88 -13.67
C ASN A 217 6.03 18.42 -13.45
N TYR A 218 7.00 17.64 -12.97
CA TYR A 218 6.91 16.20 -12.72
C TYR A 218 7.04 15.92 -11.22
N PRO A 219 5.95 16.01 -10.44
CA PRO A 219 6.01 15.81 -9.00
C PRO A 219 6.61 14.45 -8.64
N MET A 220 7.62 14.46 -7.77
CA MET A 220 8.25 13.27 -7.23
C MET A 220 7.68 12.95 -5.85
N SER A 221 7.55 11.67 -5.55
CA SER A 221 7.11 11.19 -4.23
C SER A 221 7.95 10.00 -3.80
N LEU A 222 8.02 9.80 -2.50
CA LEU A 222 8.63 8.60 -1.93
C LEU A 222 7.76 7.38 -2.23
N GLN A 223 8.40 6.31 -2.67
CA GLN A 223 7.80 5.03 -3.00
C GLN A 223 8.60 3.91 -2.35
N LEU A 224 7.93 2.85 -1.98
CA LEU A 224 8.54 1.61 -1.49
C LEU A 224 8.36 0.52 -2.56
N GLU A 225 9.45 -0.10 -2.97
CA GLU A 225 9.45 -1.24 -3.89
C GLU A 225 9.99 -2.46 -3.15
N THR A 226 9.14 -3.44 -2.87
CA THR A 226 9.52 -4.69 -2.22
C THR A 226 9.96 -5.73 -3.24
N THR A 227 10.79 -6.70 -2.83
CA THR A 227 11.11 -7.81 -3.72
C THR A 227 9.91 -8.76 -3.86
N PRO A 228 9.68 -9.34 -5.06
CA PRO A 228 8.51 -10.19 -5.30
C PRO A 228 8.47 -11.45 -4.43
N ASP A 229 9.65 -11.98 -4.09
CA ASP A 229 9.84 -13.21 -3.31
C ASP A 229 9.95 -12.97 -1.80
N ASN A 230 10.11 -11.72 -1.37
CA ASN A 230 10.16 -11.36 0.06
C ASN A 230 9.64 -9.93 0.28
N PRO A 231 8.38 -9.77 0.66
CA PRO A 231 7.77 -8.46 0.90
C PRO A 231 8.33 -7.71 2.13
N GLN A 232 9.14 -8.37 2.96
CA GLN A 232 9.87 -7.72 4.07
C GLN A 232 11.25 -7.21 3.64
N LYS A 233 11.63 -7.36 2.38
CA LYS A 233 12.85 -6.82 1.81
C LYS A 233 12.49 -5.78 0.75
N GLY A 234 12.90 -4.51 0.94
CA GLY A 234 12.51 -3.46 0.02
C GLY A 234 13.47 -2.30 -0.08
N ALA A 235 13.36 -1.58 -1.18
CA ALA A 235 14.11 -0.38 -1.50
C ALA A 235 13.21 0.85 -1.54
N LEU A 236 13.75 2.00 -1.17
CA LEU A 236 13.06 3.28 -1.22
C LEU A 236 13.45 4.04 -2.49
N LEU A 237 12.46 4.65 -3.11
CA LEU A 237 12.65 5.48 -4.30
C LEU A 237 12.05 6.87 -4.09
N TYR A 238 12.66 7.89 -4.69
CA TYR A 238 12.10 9.24 -4.82
C TYR A 238 12.06 9.61 -6.30
N GLY A 239 10.88 9.59 -6.89
CA GLY A 239 10.77 9.61 -8.35
C GLY A 239 11.52 8.44 -8.99
N PRO A 240 12.45 8.68 -9.93
CA PRO A 240 13.26 7.62 -10.55
C PRO A 240 14.47 7.20 -9.70
N LEU A 241 14.77 7.91 -8.61
CA LEU A 241 16.01 7.73 -7.83
C LEU A 241 15.82 6.69 -6.73
N VAL A 242 16.75 5.76 -6.63
CA VAL A 242 16.86 4.85 -5.50
C VAL A 242 17.60 5.55 -4.37
N LEU A 243 17.00 5.53 -3.19
CA LEU A 243 17.60 6.07 -1.99
C LEU A 243 18.33 4.95 -1.23
N ALA A 244 19.59 5.19 -0.91
CA ALA A 244 20.38 4.27 -0.11
C ALA A 244 20.79 4.90 1.21
N GLY A 245 20.78 4.11 2.28
CA GLY A 245 21.19 4.55 3.61
C GLY A 245 22.69 4.59 3.76
N GLU A 246 23.21 5.66 4.31
CA GLU A 246 24.60 5.79 4.70
C GLU A 246 24.94 4.84 5.85
N SER A 247 26.05 4.11 5.75
CA SER A 247 26.42 3.09 6.74
C SER A 247 27.88 3.19 7.19
N GLY A 248 28.50 4.35 6.98
CA GLY A 248 29.85 4.65 7.44
C GLY A 248 30.94 3.91 6.68
N THR A 249 32.14 3.90 7.27
CA THR A 249 33.35 3.37 6.63
C THR A 249 34.04 2.28 7.45
N GLU A 250 33.41 1.83 8.54
CA GLU A 250 34.00 0.83 9.44
C GLU A 250 34.32 -0.48 8.68
N GLY A 251 35.52 -1.00 8.89
CA GLY A 251 35.98 -2.24 8.29
C GLY A 251 36.12 -2.20 6.75
N MET A 252 36.04 -1.02 6.11
CA MET A 252 36.35 -0.90 4.69
C MET A 252 37.85 -1.08 4.45
N GLN A 253 38.19 -1.90 3.48
CA GLN A 253 39.54 -2.03 3.00
C GLN A 253 39.69 -1.17 1.75
N SER A 254 40.67 -0.31 1.73
CA SER A 254 41.10 0.32 0.48
C SER A 254 41.82 -0.72 -0.38
N PRO A 255 41.56 -0.79 -1.69
CA PRO A 255 42.30 -1.67 -2.55
C PRO A 255 43.77 -1.24 -2.52
N ALA A 256 44.58 -1.92 -1.71
CA ALA A 256 46.02 -1.78 -1.79
C ALA A 256 46.50 -2.40 -3.11
N PRO A 257 47.55 -1.88 -3.73
CA PRO A 257 48.13 -2.53 -4.89
C PRO A 257 48.54 -3.95 -4.49
N PHE A 258 47.92 -4.96 -5.08
CA PHE A 258 48.29 -6.35 -4.87
C PHE A 258 49.62 -6.62 -5.53
N SER A 259 50.48 -7.41 -4.88
CA SER A 259 51.74 -7.86 -5.46
C SER A 259 51.56 -8.85 -6.61
N ASP A 260 50.41 -9.58 -6.60
CA ASP A 260 50.03 -10.49 -7.67
C ASP A 260 48.99 -9.81 -8.58
N PRO A 261 49.31 -9.57 -9.87
CA PRO A 261 48.38 -8.96 -10.82
C PRO A 261 47.08 -9.72 -11.00
N ALA A 262 47.04 -11.03 -10.75
CA ALA A 262 45.82 -11.82 -10.83
C ALA A 262 44.76 -11.37 -9.78
N LEU A 263 45.21 -10.86 -8.64
CA LEU A 263 44.34 -10.36 -7.57
C LEU A 263 43.67 -9.03 -7.89
N TYR A 264 44.13 -8.29 -8.89
CA TYR A 264 43.47 -7.07 -9.35
C TYR A 264 42.10 -7.31 -9.96
N ASN A 265 41.78 -8.54 -10.33
CA ASN A 265 40.46 -8.93 -10.78
C ASN A 265 39.56 -9.44 -9.65
N ASP A 266 40.11 -9.57 -8.44
CA ASP A 266 39.34 -10.07 -7.28
C ASP A 266 38.61 -8.92 -6.57
N TYR A 267 37.83 -8.18 -7.34
CA TYR A 267 37.10 -6.96 -6.96
C TYR A 267 35.96 -7.19 -6.00
N TYR A 268 35.64 -8.44 -5.69
CA TYR A 268 34.52 -8.81 -4.79
C TYR A 268 35.00 -9.21 -3.39
N THR A 269 36.24 -9.50 -3.16
CA THR A 269 36.79 -9.88 -1.84
C THR A 269 36.60 -8.79 -0.80
N TYR A 270 36.56 -7.53 -1.21
CA TYR A 270 36.40 -6.39 -0.33
C TYR A 270 35.02 -6.30 0.38
N ASN A 271 34.03 -7.02 -0.08
CA ASN A 271 32.70 -7.04 0.53
C ASN A 271 32.45 -8.24 1.45
N TYR A 272 33.46 -9.06 1.77
CA TYR A 272 33.32 -10.20 2.67
C TYR A 272 33.27 -9.82 4.16
N HIS A 273 33.75 -8.63 4.52
CA HIS A 273 33.85 -8.21 5.92
C HIS A 273 32.85 -7.08 6.22
N ILE A 274 31.57 -7.43 6.29
CA ILE A 274 30.53 -6.48 6.68
C ILE A 274 30.44 -6.48 8.20
N PRO A 275 30.44 -5.30 8.88
CA PRO A 275 30.27 -5.22 10.34
C PRO A 275 28.96 -5.88 10.79
N ALA A 276 29.04 -6.70 11.83
CA ALA A 276 27.87 -7.45 12.36
C ALA A 276 26.80 -6.54 12.98
N GLU A 277 27.16 -5.36 13.42
CA GLU A 277 26.27 -4.40 14.11
C GLU A 277 25.61 -3.39 13.14
N LEU A 278 25.71 -3.64 11.83
CA LEU A 278 25.15 -2.74 10.85
C LEU A 278 23.61 -2.72 10.94
N ASN A 279 23.05 -1.52 11.05
CA ASN A 279 21.59 -1.37 11.00
C ASN A 279 21.06 -1.55 9.57
N THR A 280 20.42 -2.68 9.31
CA THR A 280 19.77 -3.00 8.02
C THR A 280 18.26 -2.93 8.10
N THR A 281 17.70 -2.61 9.28
CA THR A 281 16.26 -2.58 9.51
C THR A 281 15.70 -1.18 9.34
N LEU A 282 14.61 -1.07 8.61
CA LEU A 282 13.88 0.17 8.43
C LEU A 282 12.43 0.01 8.88
N GLN A 283 12.03 0.84 9.83
CA GLN A 283 10.62 0.96 10.20
C GLN A 283 9.95 1.96 9.26
N ILE A 284 8.95 1.51 8.49
CA ILE A 284 8.33 2.31 7.45
C ILE A 284 6.82 2.11 7.38
N ASP A 285 6.11 3.18 7.04
CA ASP A 285 4.74 3.11 6.59
C ASP A 285 4.71 2.60 5.14
N ARG A 286 4.16 1.40 4.94
CA ARG A 286 4.18 0.71 3.65
C ARG A 286 3.48 1.48 2.54
N LYS A 287 2.35 2.11 2.84
CA LYS A 287 1.52 2.82 1.85
C LYS A 287 1.97 4.26 1.63
N HIS A 288 2.47 4.88 2.68
CA HIS A 288 2.91 6.27 2.67
C HIS A 288 4.36 6.40 3.15
N PRO A 289 5.34 5.90 2.38
CA PRO A 289 6.75 5.95 2.77
C PRO A 289 7.22 7.37 3.15
N GLY A 290 6.61 8.39 2.54
CA GLY A 290 6.83 9.79 2.86
C GLY A 290 6.52 10.19 4.30
N HIS A 291 5.74 9.41 5.02
CA HIS A 291 5.47 9.65 6.45
C HIS A 291 6.63 9.22 7.35
N SER A 292 7.45 8.31 6.89
CA SER A 292 8.57 7.75 7.65
C SER A 292 9.91 8.46 7.38
N LEU A 293 9.95 9.33 6.35
CA LEU A 293 11.15 10.04 5.94
C LEU A 293 10.87 11.53 5.78
N GLN A 294 11.83 12.36 6.22
CA GLN A 294 11.78 13.81 6.03
C GLN A 294 12.96 14.24 5.16
N ARG A 295 12.69 14.99 4.08
CA ARG A 295 13.71 15.65 3.30
C ARG A 295 14.33 16.77 4.13
N THR A 296 15.67 16.84 4.17
CA THR A 296 16.42 17.83 4.92
C THR A 296 17.11 18.80 3.96
N GLY A 297 16.75 20.09 4.03
CA GLY A 297 17.36 21.13 3.21
C GLY A 297 17.01 21.06 1.72
N GLU A 298 17.84 21.68 0.89
CA GLU A 298 17.68 21.77 -0.57
C GLU A 298 18.18 20.50 -1.29
N GLU A 299 19.10 19.77 -0.68
CA GLU A 299 19.66 18.53 -1.23
C GLU A 299 18.67 17.37 -1.14
N LEU A 300 18.90 16.33 -1.93
CA LEU A 300 18.11 15.09 -1.92
C LEU A 300 18.54 14.16 -0.77
N ILE A 301 18.58 14.72 0.45
CA ILE A 301 18.92 13.99 1.67
C ILE A 301 17.65 13.79 2.48
N PHE A 302 17.43 12.56 2.92
CA PHE A 302 16.27 12.16 3.70
C PHE A 302 16.71 11.58 5.04
N LYS A 303 15.96 11.86 6.10
CA LYS A 303 16.19 11.27 7.42
C LYS A 303 14.96 10.50 7.88
N THR A 304 15.19 9.34 8.45
CA THR A 304 14.15 8.57 9.13
C THR A 304 14.00 9.01 10.57
N SER A 305 12.87 8.68 11.18
CA SER A 305 12.66 8.85 12.63
C SER A 305 13.63 8.03 13.49
N GLN A 306 14.26 7.00 12.92
CA GLN A 306 15.27 6.16 13.57
C GLN A 306 16.69 6.73 13.44
N GLY A 307 16.85 7.88 12.75
CA GLY A 307 18.14 8.54 12.57
C GLY A 307 18.92 8.09 11.34
N ASN A 308 18.42 7.15 10.53
CA ASN A 308 19.08 6.78 9.27
C ASN A 308 19.07 7.95 8.31
N VAL A 309 20.20 8.19 7.65
CA VAL A 309 20.36 9.19 6.58
C VAL A 309 20.35 8.45 5.26
N LEU A 310 19.50 8.88 4.33
CA LEU A 310 19.39 8.32 2.99
C LEU A 310 19.65 9.40 1.96
N ARG A 311 20.33 9.03 0.88
CA ARG A 311 20.53 9.88 -0.30
C ARG A 311 20.46 9.06 -1.58
N PRO A 312 20.40 9.68 -2.76
CA PRO A 312 20.45 8.96 -4.02
C PRO A 312 21.67 8.03 -4.10
N LEU A 313 21.45 6.79 -4.54
CA LEU A 313 22.52 5.77 -4.64
C LEU A 313 23.69 6.21 -5.53
N TYR A 314 23.41 7.02 -6.56
CA TYR A 314 24.47 7.53 -7.44
C TYR A 314 25.44 8.47 -6.71
N ASP A 315 25.02 9.09 -5.62
CA ASP A 315 25.80 10.04 -4.83
C ASP A 315 26.56 9.40 -3.65
N LEU A 316 26.37 8.09 -3.46
CA LEU A 316 27.05 7.33 -2.40
C LEU A 316 28.33 6.68 -2.90
N HIS A 317 29.46 7.26 -2.53
CA HIS A 317 30.80 6.80 -2.85
C HIS A 317 31.64 6.69 -1.58
N HIS A 318 32.71 5.86 -1.62
CA HIS A 318 33.69 5.70 -0.55
C HIS A 318 33.14 5.41 0.85
N GLN A 319 31.94 4.80 0.92
CA GLN A 319 31.30 4.38 2.15
C GLN A 319 30.40 3.17 1.93
N ARG A 320 30.05 2.50 3.01
CA ARG A 320 29.06 1.42 3.02
C ARG A 320 27.66 1.98 2.86
N TYR A 321 26.75 1.15 2.30
CA TYR A 321 25.36 1.56 2.12
C TYR A 321 24.39 0.40 2.25
N VAL A 322 23.12 0.75 2.46
CA VAL A 322 21.98 -0.16 2.43
C VAL A 322 20.97 0.33 1.40
N VAL A 323 20.72 -0.48 0.34
CA VAL A 323 19.68 -0.23 -0.65
C VAL A 323 18.40 -0.98 -0.27
N TYR A 324 18.55 -2.28 0.01
CA TYR A 324 17.44 -3.15 0.39
C TYR A 324 17.42 -3.34 1.89
N TRP A 325 16.39 -2.80 2.50
CA TRP A 325 16.18 -2.82 3.94
C TRP A 325 15.37 -4.04 4.36
N ASP A 326 15.64 -4.55 5.56
CA ASP A 326 14.74 -5.43 6.29
C ASP A 326 13.61 -4.57 6.86
N LEU A 327 12.42 -4.70 6.28
CA LEU A 327 11.31 -3.82 6.58
C LEU A 327 10.56 -4.29 7.82
N SER A 328 10.37 -3.39 8.76
CA SER A 328 9.37 -3.52 9.80
C SER A 328 8.28 -2.48 9.52
N PHE A 329 7.06 -2.98 9.26
CA PHE A 329 5.94 -2.09 8.97
C PHE A 329 5.34 -1.56 10.27
N THR A 330 5.15 -0.26 10.33
CA THR A 330 4.45 0.36 11.44
C THR A 330 2.96 0.14 11.28
N SER A 331 2.39 -0.72 12.10
CA SER A 331 0.97 -0.66 12.39
C SER A 331 0.71 0.59 13.25
N CYS A 332 -0.10 1.51 12.77
CA CYS A 332 -0.56 2.74 13.45
C CYS A 332 0.43 3.37 14.45
N ARG A 333 1.14 4.42 14.04
CA ARG A 333 1.99 5.22 14.95
C ARG A 333 1.15 6.14 15.86
N PRO A 334 1.65 6.44 17.06
CA PRO A 334 1.18 7.61 17.81
C PRO A 334 1.43 8.89 17.01
N ALA A 335 0.51 9.84 17.13
CA ALA A 335 0.42 11.09 16.39
C ALA A 335 1.77 11.76 16.10
N ASP A 336 2.10 11.86 14.82
CA ASP A 336 3.09 12.79 14.30
C ASP A 336 2.49 14.21 14.29
N ASN A 337 3.30 15.23 14.50
CA ASN A 337 2.94 16.67 14.64
C ASN A 337 2.12 17.31 13.49
N ARG A 338 1.39 16.52 12.69
CA ARG A 338 0.40 17.01 11.71
C ARG A 338 -0.95 17.43 12.32
N GLN A 339 -1.02 17.53 13.65
CA GLN A 339 -2.12 18.17 14.38
C GLN A 339 -2.42 19.60 13.87
N ALA A 340 -1.49 20.21 13.13
CA ALA A 340 -1.66 21.54 12.55
C ALA A 340 -2.60 21.62 11.31
N ALA A 341 -2.94 20.48 10.68
CA ALA A 341 -3.80 20.43 9.48
C ALA A 341 -5.29 20.27 9.78
N TYR A 342 -5.65 19.77 10.97
CA TYR A 342 -7.03 19.51 11.39
C TYR A 342 -7.30 20.11 12.77
N ASP A 343 -8.40 20.85 12.88
CA ASP A 343 -8.88 21.34 14.17
C ASP A 343 -9.80 20.29 14.83
N PHE A 344 -9.25 19.55 15.81
CA PHE A 344 -10.01 18.59 16.63
C PHE A 344 -10.63 19.20 17.89
N THR A 345 -10.54 20.55 18.08
CA THR A 345 -11.13 21.25 19.22
C THR A 345 -12.64 21.01 19.34
N PRO A 346 -13.44 20.98 18.24
CA PRO A 346 -14.87 20.67 18.34
C PRO A 346 -15.15 19.28 18.85
N LEU A 347 -14.38 18.27 18.39
CA LEU A 347 -14.48 16.88 18.85
C LEU A 347 -14.15 16.78 20.34
N ASP A 348 -13.04 17.37 20.76
CA ASP A 348 -12.61 17.39 22.15
C ASP A 348 -13.65 18.05 23.06
N SER A 349 -14.21 19.18 22.62
CA SER A 349 -15.19 19.95 23.37
C SER A 349 -16.50 19.14 23.58
N ILE A 350 -16.98 18.47 22.54
CA ILE A 350 -18.22 17.69 22.62
C ILE A 350 -18.05 16.48 23.55
N VAL A 351 -16.95 15.73 23.41
CA VAL A 351 -16.68 14.57 24.26
C VAL A 351 -16.51 14.98 25.71
N THR A 352 -15.79 16.07 25.97
CA THR A 352 -15.64 16.63 27.32
C THR A 352 -17.00 17.05 27.89
N SER A 353 -17.87 17.68 27.09
CA SER A 353 -19.22 18.04 27.51
C SER A 353 -20.06 16.81 27.90
N TRP A 354 -20.01 15.74 27.11
CA TRP A 354 -20.76 14.51 27.39
C TRP A 354 -20.30 13.83 28.68
N MET A 355 -18.99 13.82 28.94
CA MET A 355 -18.45 13.30 30.21
C MET A 355 -18.81 14.15 31.41
N ASN A 356 -18.82 15.47 31.26
CA ASN A 356 -19.24 16.40 32.32
C ASN A 356 -20.73 16.24 32.63
N LYS A 357 -21.55 15.86 31.65
CA LYS A 357 -22.97 15.52 31.83
C LYS A 357 -23.18 14.12 32.43
N GLY A 358 -22.13 13.34 32.59
CA GLY A 358 -22.19 11.99 33.14
C GLY A 358 -22.71 10.93 32.17
N TYR A 359 -22.73 11.22 30.85
CA TYR A 359 -23.20 10.24 29.85
C TYR A 359 -22.24 9.07 29.72
N TYR A 360 -20.94 9.30 29.88
CA TYR A 360 -19.90 8.27 29.80
C TYR A 360 -18.91 8.37 30.96
N PRO A 361 -18.44 7.24 31.51
CA PRO A 361 -17.46 7.22 32.59
C PRO A 361 -16.04 7.63 32.13
N GLY A 362 -15.75 7.50 30.84
CA GLY A 362 -14.48 7.83 30.18
C GLY A 362 -14.58 7.51 28.68
N ALA A 363 -13.58 7.86 27.92
CA ALA A 363 -13.48 7.56 26.50
C ALA A 363 -12.03 7.45 26.02
N SER A 364 -11.83 6.68 24.98
CA SER A 364 -10.59 6.68 24.18
C SER A 364 -10.98 6.87 22.71
N ILE A 365 -10.40 7.85 22.04
CA ILE A 365 -10.70 8.20 20.66
C ILE A 365 -9.44 8.11 19.83
N CYS A 366 -9.54 7.51 18.66
CA CYS A 366 -8.51 7.49 17.63
C CYS A 366 -9.12 7.85 16.29
N VAL A 367 -8.50 8.78 15.57
CA VAL A 367 -8.85 9.10 14.19
C VAL A 367 -7.65 8.73 13.32
N VAL A 368 -7.91 7.90 12.32
CA VAL A 368 -6.89 7.45 11.35
C VAL A 368 -7.27 7.97 9.98
N ARG A 369 -6.30 8.46 9.25
CA ARG A 369 -6.42 8.85 7.86
C ARG A 369 -5.19 8.38 7.11
N ASP A 370 -5.41 7.72 5.97
CA ASP A 370 -4.33 7.22 5.13
C ASP A 370 -3.29 6.44 5.96
N ASP A 371 -3.76 5.47 6.76
CA ASP A 371 -3.01 4.60 7.67
C ASP A 371 -2.22 5.35 8.79
N SER A 372 -2.45 6.65 8.94
CA SER A 372 -1.79 7.46 9.97
C SER A 372 -2.78 7.89 11.04
N VAL A 373 -2.40 7.71 12.30
CA VAL A 373 -3.15 8.30 13.42
C VAL A 373 -2.96 9.81 13.39
N ILE A 374 -4.03 10.54 13.03
CA ILE A 374 -4.02 12.01 12.98
C ILE A 374 -4.56 12.65 14.28
N PHE A 375 -5.25 11.88 15.09
CA PHE A 375 -5.70 12.28 16.43
C PHE A 375 -5.87 11.07 17.32
N GLN A 376 -5.37 11.14 18.55
CA GLN A 376 -5.62 10.16 19.60
C GLN A 376 -5.69 10.85 20.95
N LYS A 377 -6.78 10.64 21.66
CA LYS A 377 -6.98 11.21 23.00
C LYS A 377 -7.74 10.27 23.92
N ASN A 378 -7.30 10.22 25.15
CA ASN A 378 -7.92 9.46 26.23
C ASN A 378 -8.50 10.44 27.25
N TYR A 379 -9.65 10.10 27.78
CA TYR A 379 -10.39 10.93 28.70
C TYR A 379 -10.65 10.20 30.00
N LYS A 380 -10.46 10.89 31.13
CA LYS A 380 -10.50 10.34 32.48
C LYS A 380 -9.54 9.14 32.64
N ASN A 381 -10.02 8.02 33.16
CA ASN A 381 -9.19 6.83 33.44
C ASN A 381 -9.14 5.84 32.26
N PHE A 382 -9.66 6.19 31.08
CA PHE A 382 -9.59 5.34 29.92
C PHE A 382 -8.21 5.42 29.27
N THR A 383 -7.78 4.29 28.74
CA THR A 383 -6.58 4.12 27.93
C THR A 383 -6.96 3.40 26.63
N PRO A 384 -6.09 3.36 25.62
CA PRO A 384 -6.37 2.59 24.40
C PRO A 384 -6.52 1.08 24.65
N ASP A 385 -6.09 0.59 25.81
CA ASP A 385 -6.16 -0.81 26.23
C ASP A 385 -7.26 -1.06 27.29
N THR A 386 -8.08 -0.05 27.59
CA THR A 386 -9.24 -0.24 28.46
C THR A 386 -10.25 -1.17 27.78
N LYS A 387 -10.55 -2.30 28.44
CA LYS A 387 -11.54 -3.28 27.94
C LYS A 387 -12.94 -2.78 28.14
N VAL A 388 -13.74 -2.84 27.08
CA VAL A 388 -15.13 -2.46 27.09
C VAL A 388 -15.96 -3.43 26.27
N TYR A 389 -17.21 -3.63 26.66
CA TYR A 389 -18.21 -4.27 25.80
C TYR A 389 -18.67 -3.26 24.74
N VAL A 390 -18.52 -3.61 23.49
CA VAL A 390 -18.82 -2.70 22.37
C VAL A 390 -20.24 -2.90 21.82
N ALA A 391 -21.04 -3.70 22.50
CA ALA A 391 -22.43 -3.98 22.13
C ALA A 391 -22.55 -4.31 20.61
N SER A 392 -23.47 -3.69 19.92
CA SER A 392 -23.75 -3.97 18.49
C SER A 392 -22.57 -3.73 17.54
N ALA A 393 -21.54 -3.00 17.94
CA ALA A 393 -20.32 -2.88 17.14
C ALA A 393 -19.59 -4.24 16.97
N GLY A 394 -19.86 -5.21 17.84
CA GLY A 394 -19.37 -6.58 17.74
C GLY A 394 -19.99 -7.38 16.57
N LYS A 395 -21.14 -6.97 16.01
CA LYS A 395 -21.75 -7.67 14.88
C LYS A 395 -20.88 -7.70 13.64
N TRP A 396 -20.19 -6.62 13.36
CA TRP A 396 -19.26 -6.54 12.23
C TRP A 396 -18.11 -7.53 12.38
N VAL A 397 -17.54 -7.61 13.58
CA VAL A 397 -16.48 -8.59 13.87
C VAL A 397 -17.03 -10.02 13.77
N ALA A 398 -18.24 -10.29 14.29
CA ALA A 398 -18.87 -11.60 14.19
C ALA A 398 -19.12 -12.00 12.72
N ALA A 399 -19.58 -11.07 11.89
CA ALA A 399 -19.78 -11.31 10.46
C ALA A 399 -18.45 -11.58 9.74
N ALA A 400 -17.36 -10.90 10.14
CA ALA A 400 -16.02 -11.15 9.58
C ALA A 400 -15.49 -12.56 9.95
N VAL A 401 -15.76 -13.04 11.18
CA VAL A 401 -15.45 -14.44 11.55
C VAL A 401 -16.19 -15.41 10.63
N ILE A 402 -17.49 -15.18 10.42
CA ILE A 402 -18.31 -16.02 9.54
C ILE A 402 -17.82 -15.93 8.09
N GLY A 403 -17.44 -14.74 7.63
CA GLY A 403 -16.81 -14.55 6.31
C GLY A 403 -15.53 -15.33 6.13
N ALA A 404 -14.68 -15.39 7.17
CA ALA A 404 -13.47 -16.22 7.14
C ALA A 404 -13.79 -17.73 7.07
N VAL A 405 -14.88 -18.17 7.70
CA VAL A 405 -15.38 -19.55 7.55
C VAL A 405 -15.89 -19.82 6.14
N VAL A 406 -16.65 -18.90 5.55
CA VAL A 406 -17.07 -18.98 4.14
C VAL A 406 -15.86 -19.07 3.20
N ASP A 407 -14.80 -18.33 3.49
CA ASP A 407 -13.60 -18.31 2.66
C ASP A 407 -12.83 -19.65 2.64
N CYS A 408 -12.94 -20.45 3.69
CA CYS A 408 -12.12 -21.65 3.87
C CYS A 408 -12.92 -22.97 3.96
N THR A 409 -14.27 -22.93 3.84
CA THR A 409 -15.13 -24.11 3.90
C THR A 409 -16.14 -24.16 2.73
N GLU A 410 -17.09 -25.12 2.78
CA GLU A 410 -18.24 -25.21 1.85
C GLU A 410 -19.43 -24.36 2.28
N LEU A 411 -19.32 -23.58 3.34
CA LEU A 411 -20.37 -22.64 3.77
C LEU A 411 -20.48 -21.50 2.74
N ASP A 412 -21.69 -21.23 2.28
CA ASP A 412 -21.98 -20.18 1.31
C ASP A 412 -23.01 -19.18 1.87
N TRP A 413 -22.92 -17.93 1.47
CA TRP A 413 -23.84 -16.87 1.87
C TRP A 413 -25.31 -17.16 1.59
N ASN A 414 -25.58 -17.98 0.56
CA ASN A 414 -26.92 -18.37 0.14
C ASN A 414 -27.34 -19.74 0.70
N ASP A 415 -26.51 -20.37 1.52
CA ASP A 415 -26.86 -21.60 2.19
C ASP A 415 -28.04 -21.41 3.13
N SER A 416 -29.00 -22.32 3.02
CA SER A 416 -30.15 -22.32 3.93
C SER A 416 -29.79 -22.88 5.31
N VAL A 417 -30.44 -22.36 6.35
CA VAL A 417 -30.23 -22.81 7.74
C VAL A 417 -30.33 -24.32 7.87
N LYS A 418 -31.34 -24.95 7.26
CA LYS A 418 -31.53 -26.40 7.35
C LYS A 418 -30.38 -27.25 6.80
N LYS A 419 -29.60 -26.71 5.89
CA LYS A 419 -28.40 -27.41 5.34
C LYS A 419 -27.38 -27.70 6.44
N TRP A 420 -27.23 -26.77 7.37
CA TRP A 420 -26.25 -26.82 8.45
C TRP A 420 -26.84 -27.17 9.81
N ILE A 421 -28.11 -26.80 10.04
CA ILE A 421 -28.89 -27.04 11.27
C ILE A 421 -30.18 -27.76 10.88
N PRO A 422 -30.16 -29.11 10.69
CA PRO A 422 -31.31 -29.86 10.18
C PRO A 422 -32.56 -29.80 11.06
N GLU A 423 -32.44 -29.42 12.31
CA GLU A 423 -33.54 -29.24 13.27
C GLU A 423 -34.55 -28.19 12.78
N PHE A 424 -34.14 -27.22 11.95
CA PHE A 424 -35.06 -26.24 11.34
C PHE A 424 -35.95 -26.80 10.22
N LYS A 425 -35.73 -28.03 9.79
CA LYS A 425 -36.61 -28.76 8.83
C LYS A 425 -36.88 -28.01 7.51
N ASN A 426 -37.90 -28.44 6.80
CA ASN A 426 -38.30 -27.87 5.50
C ASN A 426 -39.45 -26.83 5.65
N ASP A 427 -39.42 -26.01 6.68
CA ASP A 427 -40.34 -24.90 6.86
C ASP A 427 -39.70 -23.56 6.40
N ILE A 428 -40.46 -22.47 6.58
CA ILE A 428 -40.00 -21.15 6.18
C ILE A 428 -38.66 -20.74 6.87
N LYS A 429 -38.47 -21.17 8.13
CA LYS A 429 -37.27 -20.87 8.91
C LYS A 429 -36.05 -21.65 8.41
N GLY A 430 -36.28 -22.90 8.06
CA GLY A 430 -35.19 -23.73 7.48
C GLY A 430 -34.71 -23.25 6.13
N MET A 431 -35.50 -22.48 5.42
CA MET A 431 -35.15 -21.88 4.11
C MET A 431 -34.48 -20.53 4.21
N ILE A 432 -34.41 -19.91 5.39
CA ILE A 432 -33.65 -18.67 5.61
C ILE A 432 -32.20 -18.88 5.24
N THR A 433 -31.61 -17.92 4.54
CA THR A 433 -30.18 -18.00 4.13
C THR A 433 -29.25 -17.32 5.13
N LEU A 434 -27.98 -17.72 5.14
CA LEU A 434 -26.94 -17.07 5.94
C LEU A 434 -26.89 -15.56 5.68
N ARG A 435 -27.01 -15.16 4.41
CA ARG A 435 -27.12 -13.76 3.99
C ARG A 435 -28.27 -13.04 4.68
N GLN A 436 -29.46 -13.62 4.68
CA GLN A 436 -30.65 -13.03 5.30
C GLN A 436 -30.52 -12.91 6.83
N LEU A 437 -29.82 -13.85 7.47
CA LEU A 437 -29.54 -13.75 8.91
C LEU A 437 -28.64 -12.56 9.23
N LEU A 438 -27.55 -12.39 8.47
CA LEU A 438 -26.55 -11.34 8.71
C LEU A 438 -26.97 -9.96 8.22
N SER A 439 -27.93 -9.88 7.29
CA SER A 439 -28.50 -8.63 6.79
C SER A 439 -29.77 -8.18 7.50
N HIS A 440 -30.19 -8.91 8.54
CA HIS A 440 -31.45 -8.65 9.28
C HIS A 440 -32.71 -8.66 8.41
N THR A 441 -32.72 -9.44 7.34
CA THR A 441 -33.88 -9.65 6.46
C THR A 441 -34.50 -11.04 6.62
N SER A 442 -34.10 -11.78 7.64
CA SER A 442 -34.48 -13.18 7.88
C SER A 442 -35.90 -13.38 8.38
N GLY A 443 -36.52 -12.37 8.95
CA GLY A 443 -37.78 -12.51 9.67
C GLY A 443 -37.67 -13.16 11.05
N VAL A 444 -36.48 -13.56 11.48
CA VAL A 444 -36.23 -13.99 12.87
C VAL A 444 -36.50 -12.82 13.81
N ARG A 445 -37.17 -13.09 14.93
CA ARG A 445 -37.45 -12.06 15.95
C ARG A 445 -36.16 -11.35 16.36
N PRO A 446 -36.20 -10.02 16.56
CA PRO A 446 -35.01 -9.26 16.96
C PRO A 446 -34.42 -9.72 18.30
N TYR A 447 -35.31 -10.02 19.28
CA TYR A 447 -34.93 -10.39 20.66
C TYR A 447 -35.86 -11.50 21.20
N LEU A 448 -35.35 -12.20 22.23
CA LEU A 448 -36.20 -13.16 22.98
C LEU A 448 -37.33 -12.42 23.70
N PRO A 449 -38.52 -13.04 23.76
CA PRO A 449 -39.62 -12.51 24.59
C PRO A 449 -39.23 -12.51 26.06
N GLU A 450 -39.51 -11.44 26.78
CA GLU A 450 -39.32 -11.40 28.22
C GLU A 450 -40.15 -12.48 28.95
N PRO A 451 -39.68 -13.06 30.05
CA PRO A 451 -38.49 -12.73 30.82
C PRO A 451 -37.22 -13.52 30.41
N ARG A 452 -37.17 -14.08 29.21
CA ARG A 452 -36.04 -14.88 28.76
C ARG A 452 -34.81 -14.02 28.50
N VAL A 453 -33.64 -14.46 28.98
CA VAL A 453 -32.36 -13.85 28.75
C VAL A 453 -31.48 -14.78 27.92
N ASP A 454 -30.66 -14.21 27.06
CA ASP A 454 -29.74 -14.94 26.20
C ASP A 454 -28.48 -15.33 27.03
N ASN A 455 -28.62 -16.34 27.86
CA ASN A 455 -27.56 -16.80 28.79
C ASN A 455 -27.42 -18.33 28.73
N TYR A 456 -26.77 -18.82 27.70
CA TYR A 456 -26.57 -20.24 27.43
C TYR A 456 -25.10 -20.62 27.48
N ASN A 457 -24.80 -21.91 27.68
CA ASN A 457 -23.43 -22.42 27.68
C ASN A 457 -22.87 -22.64 26.26
N HIS A 458 -23.74 -22.89 25.28
CA HIS A 458 -23.39 -23.15 23.91
C HIS A 458 -24.36 -22.49 22.94
N LEU A 459 -23.89 -22.10 21.76
CA LEU A 459 -24.75 -21.54 20.69
C LEU A 459 -25.85 -22.51 20.28
N ASP A 460 -25.60 -23.80 20.34
CA ASP A 460 -26.63 -24.84 20.09
C ASP A 460 -27.85 -24.64 20.98
N SER A 461 -27.63 -24.45 22.28
CA SER A 461 -28.72 -24.22 23.25
C SER A 461 -29.45 -22.90 22.95
N ALA A 462 -28.74 -21.83 22.64
CA ALA A 462 -29.32 -20.56 22.28
C ALA A 462 -30.21 -20.67 21.00
N VAL A 463 -29.73 -21.39 19.99
CA VAL A 463 -30.45 -21.61 18.74
C VAL A 463 -31.68 -22.49 18.92
N MET A 464 -31.63 -23.50 19.81
CA MET A 464 -32.78 -24.34 20.14
C MET A 464 -33.88 -23.55 20.85
N GLU A 465 -33.62 -22.48 21.57
CA GLU A 465 -34.61 -21.56 22.11
C GLU A 465 -35.21 -20.62 21.05
N ILE A 466 -34.50 -20.34 19.97
CA ILE A 466 -34.99 -19.55 18.84
C ILE A 466 -35.88 -20.40 17.92
N LEU A 467 -35.57 -21.69 17.79
CA LEU A 467 -36.24 -22.61 16.89
C LEU A 467 -37.80 -22.63 17.04
N PRO A 468 -38.41 -22.64 18.23
CA PRO A 468 -39.86 -22.65 18.36
C PRO A 468 -40.53 -21.29 18.07
N LEU A 469 -39.77 -20.20 17.99
CA LEU A 469 -40.33 -18.86 17.77
C LEU A 469 -40.77 -18.70 16.31
N ASP A 470 -41.91 -18.08 16.09
CA ASP A 470 -42.36 -17.75 14.74
C ASP A 470 -41.55 -16.61 14.13
N THR A 471 -41.44 -16.62 12.80
CA THR A 471 -40.93 -15.46 12.05
C THR A 471 -41.94 -14.30 12.13
N VAL A 472 -41.45 -13.08 12.23
CA VAL A 472 -42.30 -11.88 12.33
C VAL A 472 -42.71 -11.32 10.96
N PHE A 473 -42.01 -11.75 9.91
CA PHE A 473 -42.32 -11.46 8.50
C PHE A 473 -41.69 -12.52 7.59
N THR A 474 -42.11 -12.53 6.33
CA THR A 474 -41.54 -13.44 5.31
C THR A 474 -40.06 -13.08 5.04
N PRO A 475 -39.12 -14.06 5.09
CA PRO A 475 -37.72 -13.81 4.81
C PRO A 475 -37.48 -13.07 3.48
N GLY A 476 -36.63 -12.04 3.50
CA GLY A 476 -36.31 -11.21 2.35
C GLY A 476 -37.28 -10.04 2.05
N THR A 477 -38.41 -9.93 2.76
CA THR A 477 -39.40 -8.86 2.47
C THR A 477 -39.23 -7.60 3.30
N ARG A 478 -38.57 -7.72 4.46
CA ARG A 478 -38.40 -6.61 5.39
C ARG A 478 -37.03 -6.65 6.07
N PHE A 479 -36.47 -5.50 6.34
CA PHE A 479 -35.34 -5.32 7.24
C PHE A 479 -35.83 -4.99 8.64
N GLU A 480 -35.41 -5.78 9.62
CA GLU A 480 -35.69 -5.53 11.04
C GLU A 480 -34.48 -5.92 11.90
N TYR A 481 -33.82 -4.90 12.47
CA TYR A 481 -32.57 -5.04 13.18
C TYR A 481 -32.72 -5.79 14.50
N GLY A 482 -31.79 -6.75 14.80
CA GLY A 482 -31.82 -7.53 16.03
C GLY A 482 -30.55 -8.34 16.31
N GLY A 483 -30.63 -9.20 17.34
CA GLY A 483 -29.49 -10.03 17.76
C GLY A 483 -29.63 -11.52 17.49
N LEU A 484 -30.90 -12.08 17.52
CA LEU A 484 -31.10 -13.52 17.50
C LEU A 484 -30.68 -14.18 16.17
N ALA A 485 -30.87 -13.49 15.05
CA ALA A 485 -30.43 -14.00 13.74
C ALA A 485 -28.92 -14.26 13.71
N MET A 486 -28.12 -13.45 14.42
CA MET A 486 -26.68 -13.61 14.51
C MET A 486 -26.28 -14.91 15.22
N GLN A 487 -27.04 -15.36 16.23
CA GLN A 487 -26.79 -16.63 16.93
C GLN A 487 -26.95 -17.82 15.97
N ILE A 488 -27.96 -17.81 15.12
CA ILE A 488 -28.19 -18.86 14.11
C ILE A 488 -27.02 -18.84 13.09
N ALA A 489 -26.63 -17.67 12.62
CA ALA A 489 -25.51 -17.54 11.68
C ALA A 489 -24.19 -18.05 12.27
N GLY A 490 -23.91 -17.71 13.53
CA GLY A 490 -22.75 -18.25 14.25
C GLY A 490 -22.76 -19.76 14.37
N ARG A 491 -23.95 -20.35 14.66
CA ARG A 491 -24.09 -21.81 14.75
C ARG A 491 -23.84 -22.49 13.39
N MET A 492 -24.25 -21.89 12.28
CA MET A 492 -23.92 -22.41 10.93
C MET A 492 -22.40 -22.44 10.74
N ALA A 493 -21.67 -21.41 11.16
CA ALA A 493 -20.23 -21.37 11.08
C ALA A 493 -19.55 -22.41 11.98
N GLU A 494 -20.06 -22.63 13.22
CA GLU A 494 -19.59 -23.69 14.11
C GLU A 494 -19.74 -25.07 13.47
N LYS A 495 -20.90 -25.35 12.84
CA LYS A 495 -21.15 -26.61 12.13
C LYS A 495 -20.19 -26.80 10.94
N ALA A 496 -19.90 -25.74 10.19
CA ALA A 496 -19.01 -25.79 9.02
C ALA A 496 -17.57 -26.13 9.40
N MET A 497 -17.08 -25.63 10.54
CA MET A 497 -15.70 -25.84 11.02
C MET A 497 -15.59 -26.91 12.11
N ASN A 498 -16.72 -27.38 12.67
CA ASN A 498 -16.78 -28.24 13.85
C ASN A 498 -15.98 -27.69 15.03
N LYS A 499 -16.12 -26.40 15.33
CA LYS A 499 -15.48 -25.65 16.41
C LYS A 499 -16.45 -24.69 17.05
N GLU A 500 -16.25 -24.38 18.33
CA GLU A 500 -16.98 -23.32 19.03
C GLU A 500 -16.66 -21.94 18.45
N PHE A 501 -17.63 -21.02 18.47
CA PHE A 501 -17.48 -19.70 17.83
C PHE A 501 -16.32 -18.87 18.42
N GLU A 502 -16.11 -18.94 19.72
CA GLU A 502 -14.97 -18.26 20.34
C GLU A 502 -13.63 -18.80 19.83
N GLU A 503 -13.52 -20.10 19.59
CA GLU A 503 -12.32 -20.69 18.97
C GLU A 503 -12.13 -20.18 17.53
N LEU A 504 -13.23 -20.11 16.75
CA LEU A 504 -13.20 -19.56 15.40
C LEU A 504 -12.74 -18.08 15.41
N PHE A 505 -13.30 -17.27 16.31
CA PHE A 505 -12.89 -15.89 16.48
C PHE A 505 -11.40 -15.77 16.81
N GLN A 506 -10.93 -16.54 17.78
CA GLN A 506 -9.53 -16.52 18.20
C GLN A 506 -8.59 -16.98 17.09
N GLU A 507 -8.95 -18.03 16.35
CA GLU A 507 -8.08 -18.64 15.33
C GLU A 507 -8.04 -17.81 14.04
N LEU A 508 -9.21 -17.37 13.54
CA LEU A 508 -9.34 -16.76 12.22
C LEU A 508 -9.15 -15.23 12.24
N ILE A 509 -9.46 -14.58 13.36
CA ILE A 509 -9.46 -13.11 13.45
C ILE A 509 -8.54 -12.61 14.58
N ALA A 510 -8.79 -12.99 15.83
CA ALA A 510 -8.15 -12.32 16.96
C ALA A 510 -6.63 -12.54 17.02
N ARG A 511 -6.16 -13.81 16.93
CA ARG A 511 -4.70 -14.11 16.95
C ARG A 511 -3.98 -13.53 15.74
N PRO A 512 -4.48 -13.71 14.47
CA PRO A 512 -3.85 -13.10 13.32
C PRO A 512 -3.75 -11.57 13.40
N LEU A 513 -4.78 -10.90 13.92
CA LEU A 513 -4.82 -9.45 14.15
C LEU A 513 -4.12 -9.02 15.46
N ARG A 514 -3.62 -9.96 16.25
CA ARG A 514 -3.03 -9.68 17.58
C ARG A 514 -3.98 -8.94 18.53
N MET A 515 -5.26 -9.25 18.47
CA MET A 515 -6.31 -8.70 19.34
C MET A 515 -6.29 -9.44 20.71
N LYS A 516 -5.25 -9.21 21.49
CA LYS A 516 -4.96 -9.98 22.73
C LYS A 516 -5.97 -9.76 23.85
N ASN A 517 -6.73 -8.68 23.78
CA ASN A 517 -7.68 -8.28 24.82
C ASN A 517 -9.13 -8.44 24.40
N SER A 518 -9.38 -9.17 23.31
CA SER A 518 -10.71 -9.30 22.71
C SER A 518 -11.23 -10.72 22.83
N HIS A 519 -12.52 -10.84 23.15
CA HIS A 519 -13.24 -12.11 23.23
C HIS A 519 -14.74 -11.87 23.11
N PHE A 520 -15.49 -12.86 22.60
CA PHE A 520 -16.94 -12.89 22.69
C PHE A 520 -17.35 -13.59 24.00
N THR A 521 -18.15 -12.92 24.80
CA THR A 521 -18.71 -13.48 26.03
C THR A 521 -20.16 -13.07 26.16
N PRO A 522 -20.97 -13.83 26.92
CA PRO A 522 -22.28 -13.37 27.31
C PRO A 522 -22.16 -12.10 28.17
N VAL A 523 -23.12 -11.21 28.05
CA VAL A 523 -23.18 -9.96 28.84
C VAL A 523 -23.39 -10.25 30.33
N ASN A 524 -24.04 -11.37 30.65
CA ASN A 524 -24.30 -11.80 32.03
C ASN A 524 -23.16 -12.70 32.55
N THR A 525 -22.65 -12.39 33.73
CA THR A 525 -21.51 -13.07 34.36
C THR A 525 -21.89 -14.33 35.17
N ASP A 526 -23.17 -14.65 35.30
CA ASP A 526 -23.72 -15.57 36.27
C ASP A 526 -24.07 -16.96 35.71
N GLY A 527 -23.51 -17.38 34.58
CA GLY A 527 -23.56 -18.77 34.24
C GLY A 527 -23.57 -19.18 32.78
N GLY A 528 -23.76 -18.29 31.83
CA GLY A 528 -23.73 -18.65 30.41
C GLY A 528 -22.36 -18.37 29.78
N HIS A 529 -21.93 -19.25 28.88
CA HIS A 529 -20.66 -19.12 28.17
C HIS A 529 -20.82 -19.04 26.65
N ALA A 530 -22.05 -19.15 26.13
CA ALA A 530 -22.32 -19.00 24.71
C ALA A 530 -22.02 -17.56 24.27
N PRO A 531 -21.24 -17.38 23.20
CA PRO A 531 -20.95 -16.03 22.72
C PRO A 531 -22.21 -15.34 22.24
N MET A 532 -22.45 -14.12 22.71
CA MET A 532 -23.54 -13.29 22.20
C MET A 532 -23.06 -12.52 20.98
N LEU A 533 -23.29 -13.05 19.78
CA LEU A 533 -22.76 -12.47 18.54
C LEU A 533 -23.36 -11.10 18.22
N GLY A 534 -24.59 -10.86 18.70
CA GLY A 534 -25.29 -9.58 18.51
C GLY A 534 -24.75 -8.42 19.35
N GLY A 535 -23.90 -8.67 20.37
CA GLY A 535 -23.46 -7.59 21.26
C GLY A 535 -22.45 -7.96 22.35
N GLY A 536 -22.00 -9.21 22.42
CA GLY A 536 -21.11 -9.70 23.49
C GLY A 536 -19.61 -9.56 23.25
N LEU A 537 -19.18 -8.81 22.24
CA LEU A 537 -17.76 -8.56 22.02
C LEU A 537 -17.21 -7.60 23.10
N CYS A 538 -16.25 -8.10 23.87
CA CYS A 538 -15.39 -7.30 24.72
C CYS A 538 -14.08 -7.04 23.97
N THR A 539 -13.63 -5.79 23.89
CA THR A 539 -12.43 -5.42 23.14
C THR A 539 -11.81 -4.13 23.69
N THR A 540 -10.73 -3.68 23.07
CA THR A 540 -10.05 -2.42 23.36
C THR A 540 -9.97 -1.56 22.12
N LEU A 541 -9.70 -0.26 22.26
CA LEU A 541 -9.49 0.63 21.11
C LEU A 541 -8.38 0.08 20.19
N HIS A 542 -7.23 -0.32 20.75
CA HIS A 542 -6.11 -0.86 19.97
C HIS A 542 -6.50 -2.13 19.18
N ASP A 543 -7.22 -3.05 19.81
CA ASP A 543 -7.61 -4.30 19.16
C ASP A 543 -8.64 -4.04 18.06
N TYR A 544 -9.64 -3.19 18.33
CA TYR A 544 -10.67 -2.86 17.35
C TYR A 544 -10.10 -2.07 16.16
N MET A 545 -9.11 -1.21 16.38
CA MET A 545 -8.42 -0.50 15.31
C MET A 545 -7.69 -1.45 14.36
N ARG A 546 -7.10 -2.56 14.85
CA ARG A 546 -6.49 -3.58 13.99
C ARG A 546 -7.51 -4.30 13.12
N PHE A 547 -8.70 -4.54 13.68
CA PHE A 547 -9.82 -5.07 12.90
C PHE A 547 -10.23 -4.09 11.78
N LEU A 548 -10.41 -2.81 12.09
CA LEU A 548 -10.74 -1.79 11.09
C LEU A 548 -9.65 -1.62 10.04
N ASP A 549 -8.38 -1.73 10.42
CA ASP A 549 -7.23 -1.72 9.52
C ASP A 549 -7.31 -2.87 8.50
N MET A 550 -7.59 -4.09 8.96
CA MET A 550 -7.79 -5.24 8.08
C MET A 550 -8.98 -5.04 7.12
N ILE A 551 -10.11 -4.52 7.60
CA ILE A 551 -11.27 -4.20 6.74
C ILE A 551 -10.91 -3.14 5.69
N TYR A 552 -10.26 -2.06 6.11
CA TYR A 552 -9.84 -0.98 5.21
C TYR A 552 -8.88 -1.47 4.11
N HIS A 553 -8.09 -2.49 4.39
CA HIS A 553 -7.14 -3.11 3.47
C HIS A 553 -7.68 -4.34 2.73
N ASN A 554 -9.02 -4.42 2.55
CA ASN A 554 -9.66 -5.51 1.81
C ASN A 554 -9.27 -6.90 2.33
N GLY A 555 -9.26 -7.05 3.64
CA GLY A 555 -8.98 -8.33 4.32
C GLY A 555 -7.51 -8.63 4.56
N VAL A 556 -6.60 -7.71 4.27
CA VAL A 556 -5.15 -7.86 4.51
C VAL A 556 -4.76 -7.19 5.83
N PHE A 557 -3.98 -7.90 6.65
CA PHE A 557 -3.32 -7.35 7.82
C PHE A 557 -1.87 -7.83 7.88
N GLU A 558 -0.90 -6.90 8.02
CA GLU A 558 0.54 -7.20 8.01
C GLU A 558 0.93 -8.19 6.88
N GLU A 559 0.49 -7.90 5.66
CA GLU A 559 0.75 -8.66 4.43
C GLU A 559 0.07 -10.03 4.32
N LYS A 560 -0.66 -10.44 5.35
CA LYS A 560 -1.41 -11.69 5.34
C LYS A 560 -2.87 -11.42 4.96
N GLN A 561 -3.33 -12.12 3.91
CA GLN A 561 -4.76 -12.15 3.57
C GLN A 561 -5.48 -13.01 4.62
N LEU A 562 -6.37 -12.39 5.40
CA LEU A 562 -7.19 -13.04 6.43
C LEU A 562 -8.62 -13.30 5.92
N LEU A 563 -9.13 -12.37 5.12
CA LEU A 563 -10.42 -12.46 4.43
C LEU A 563 -10.18 -12.16 2.95
N LYS A 564 -10.85 -12.85 2.04
CA LYS A 564 -10.75 -12.54 0.62
C LYS A 564 -11.33 -11.15 0.33
N PRO A 565 -10.77 -10.40 -0.66
CA PRO A 565 -11.33 -9.10 -1.06
C PRO A 565 -12.81 -9.21 -1.45
N GLU A 566 -13.21 -10.30 -2.11
CA GLU A 566 -14.58 -10.58 -2.50
C GLU A 566 -15.51 -10.70 -1.29
N THR A 567 -15.04 -11.31 -0.20
CA THR A 567 -15.75 -11.44 1.06
C THR A 567 -15.95 -10.08 1.74
N ILE A 568 -14.93 -9.23 1.75
CA ILE A 568 -15.05 -7.84 2.24
C ILE A 568 -16.06 -7.06 1.40
N HIS A 569 -15.96 -7.13 0.07
CA HIS A 569 -16.91 -6.46 -0.83
C HIS A 569 -18.34 -6.96 -0.64
N GLU A 570 -18.53 -8.28 -0.46
CA GLU A 570 -19.83 -8.86 -0.19
C GLU A 570 -20.41 -8.38 1.15
N MET A 571 -19.59 -8.31 2.19
CA MET A 571 -20.02 -7.78 3.49
C MET A 571 -20.46 -6.32 3.41
N GLN A 572 -19.74 -5.51 2.63
CA GLN A 572 -19.96 -4.07 2.48
C GLN A 572 -21.03 -3.71 1.45
N ALA A 573 -21.49 -4.65 0.65
CA ALA A 573 -22.51 -4.42 -0.35
C ALA A 573 -23.89 -4.15 0.29
N ASN A 574 -24.81 -3.52 -0.46
CA ASN A 574 -26.21 -3.41 -0.05
C ASN A 574 -26.85 -4.79 0.01
N GLN A 575 -27.15 -5.28 1.20
CA GLN A 575 -27.75 -6.59 1.44
C GLN A 575 -29.26 -6.52 1.76
N VAL A 576 -29.80 -5.32 1.94
CA VAL A 576 -31.23 -5.11 2.17
C VAL A 576 -32.00 -5.17 0.85
N GLY A 577 -31.41 -4.70 -0.24
CA GLY A 577 -31.99 -4.71 -1.57
C GLY A 577 -33.31 -3.93 -1.63
N ASN A 578 -34.39 -4.61 -2.07
CA ASN A 578 -35.73 -4.03 -2.18
C ASN A 578 -36.64 -4.34 -0.97
N ALA A 579 -36.07 -4.89 0.11
CA ALA A 579 -36.85 -5.15 1.31
C ALA A 579 -37.35 -3.84 1.95
N GLU A 580 -38.56 -3.86 2.50
CA GLU A 580 -39.09 -2.74 3.25
C GLU A 580 -38.22 -2.47 4.48
N VAL A 581 -37.76 -1.25 4.63
CA VAL A 581 -36.97 -0.85 5.82
C VAL A 581 -37.94 -0.50 6.93
N HIS A 582 -38.01 -1.34 7.97
CA HIS A 582 -38.77 -1.05 9.15
C HIS A 582 -37.89 -0.27 10.14
N PRO A 583 -38.18 1.02 10.37
CA PRO A 583 -37.41 1.82 11.28
C PRO A 583 -37.62 1.34 12.71
N GLY A 584 -36.68 0.61 13.24
CA GLY A 584 -36.59 0.37 14.67
C GLY A 584 -36.11 1.62 15.40
N GLU A 585 -36.27 1.64 16.71
CA GLU A 585 -35.88 2.77 17.57
C GLU A 585 -34.47 3.28 17.35
N TYR A 586 -33.53 2.37 17.03
CA TYR A 586 -32.14 2.72 16.72
C TYR A 586 -31.96 3.44 15.38
N VAL A 587 -32.73 3.03 14.36
CA VAL A 587 -32.66 3.61 13.02
C VAL A 587 -33.25 5.02 13.01
N GLU A 588 -34.35 5.26 13.75
CA GLU A 588 -34.95 6.59 13.87
C GLU A 588 -34.05 7.62 14.56
N ARG A 589 -33.23 7.18 15.52
CA ARG A 589 -32.32 8.06 16.24
C ARG A 589 -31.06 8.42 15.43
N ALA A 590 -30.56 7.49 14.61
CA ALA A 590 -29.27 7.61 13.95
C ALA A 590 -29.37 8.17 12.53
N LEU A 591 -30.39 7.80 11.78
CA LEU A 591 -30.48 8.14 10.35
C LEU A 591 -31.66 9.09 10.12
N LYS A 592 -31.38 10.30 9.69
CA LYS A 592 -32.39 11.30 9.33
C LYS A 592 -33.16 10.97 8.05
N LYS A 593 -32.63 10.06 7.23
CA LYS A 593 -33.26 9.55 6.00
C LYS A 593 -33.06 8.04 5.91
N TYR A 594 -34.11 7.31 5.59
CA TYR A 594 -34.05 5.87 5.30
C TYR A 594 -33.88 5.64 3.81
N HIS A 595 -33.04 4.72 3.46
CA HIS A 595 -32.83 4.25 2.09
C HIS A 595 -32.65 2.74 2.09
N THR A 596 -32.92 2.09 0.98
CA THR A 596 -32.82 0.63 0.84
C THR A 596 -31.39 0.08 0.94
N GLY A 597 -30.39 0.92 0.95
CA GLY A 597 -28.98 0.55 1.03
C GLY A 597 -28.35 0.68 2.42
N ILE A 598 -29.13 0.59 3.51
CA ILE A 598 -28.67 0.92 4.87
C ILE A 598 -27.80 -0.13 5.55
N TYR A 599 -27.76 -1.38 5.05
CA TYR A 599 -27.10 -2.47 5.76
C TYR A 599 -26.38 -3.44 4.83
N GLY A 600 -25.20 -3.88 5.26
CA GLY A 600 -24.42 -4.96 4.68
C GLY A 600 -24.58 -6.28 5.43
N LEU A 601 -23.52 -7.04 5.63
CA LEU A 601 -23.48 -8.22 6.48
C LEU A 601 -22.82 -7.88 7.82
N GLY A 602 -23.65 -7.59 8.83
CA GLY A 602 -23.19 -7.25 10.18
C GLY A 602 -22.77 -5.79 10.38
N GLU A 603 -22.92 -4.93 9.40
CA GLU A 603 -22.52 -3.53 9.45
C GLU A 603 -23.55 -2.59 8.82
N TRP A 604 -23.59 -1.36 9.34
CA TRP A 604 -24.40 -0.30 8.77
C TRP A 604 -23.71 0.36 7.59
N ARG A 605 -24.51 0.90 6.68
CA ARG A 605 -24.07 1.68 5.51
C ARG A 605 -24.74 3.05 5.54
N GLU A 606 -23.96 4.10 5.41
CA GLU A 606 -24.46 5.46 5.23
C GLU A 606 -24.05 5.97 3.85
N LEU A 607 -25.02 6.32 3.01
CA LEU A 607 -24.79 6.78 1.66
C LEU A 607 -24.13 8.16 1.67
N ILE A 608 -23.00 8.25 0.95
CA ILE A 608 -22.30 9.51 0.67
C ILE A 608 -22.91 10.14 -0.59
N ASP A 609 -23.20 9.32 -1.60
CA ASP A 609 -23.77 9.72 -2.87
C ASP A 609 -24.87 8.74 -3.32
N GLU A 610 -26.09 9.22 -3.38
CA GLU A 610 -27.26 8.43 -3.80
C GLU A 610 -27.18 8.01 -5.28
N ALA A 611 -26.51 8.78 -6.14
CA ALA A 611 -26.44 8.49 -7.57
C ALA A 611 -25.45 7.37 -7.90
N THR A 612 -24.34 7.28 -7.16
CA THR A 612 -23.31 6.26 -7.34
C THR A 612 -23.52 5.06 -6.42
N GLY A 613 -24.31 5.20 -5.35
CA GLY A 613 -24.45 4.20 -4.30
C GLY A 613 -23.23 4.12 -3.37
N GLU A 614 -22.32 5.10 -3.45
CA GLU A 614 -21.16 5.18 -2.56
C GLU A 614 -21.58 5.38 -1.12
N ALA A 615 -21.03 4.59 -0.21
CA ALA A 615 -21.36 4.60 1.20
C ALA A 615 -20.13 4.36 2.07
N TYR A 616 -20.10 4.93 3.28
CA TYR A 616 -19.19 4.46 4.30
C TYR A 616 -19.86 3.45 5.22
N GLN A 617 -19.02 2.58 5.79
CA GLN A 617 -19.42 1.56 6.72
C GLN A 617 -19.27 2.07 8.14
N ILE A 618 -20.23 1.76 8.96
CA ILE A 618 -20.22 2.05 10.40
C ILE A 618 -20.66 0.82 11.20
N SER A 619 -19.96 0.59 12.30
CA SER A 619 -20.25 -0.58 13.14
C SER A 619 -21.53 -0.42 13.96
N SER A 620 -21.82 0.79 14.38
CA SER A 620 -23.05 1.11 15.10
C SER A 620 -23.40 2.60 14.93
N PRO A 621 -24.66 2.94 14.64
CA PRO A 621 -25.09 4.31 14.43
C PRO A 621 -25.35 5.09 15.72
N GLY A 622 -25.09 4.55 16.88
CA GLY A 622 -25.46 5.17 18.13
C GLY A 622 -24.41 5.30 19.17
#